data_59c45f7221e6100f7e39d41957a8f916
#
_entry.id   59c45f7221e6100f7e39d41957a8f916
#
_cell.length_a   1.000
_cell.length_b   1.000
_cell.length_c   1.000
_cell.angle_alpha   90.00
_cell.angle_beta   90.00
_cell.angle_gamma   90.00
#
_symmetry.space_group_name_H-M   'P 1'
#
loop_
_entity.id
_entity.type
_entity.pdbx_description
1 polymer ?
#
loop_
_entity_poly.entity_id
_entity_poly.type
_entity_poly.pdbx_seq_one_letter_code
_entity_poly.pdbx_strand_id
1 'polypeptide(L)'
;HTKPQTIFASSPEHYRARAEFRIWHEGDESDYIMFNQETKEKVKIKECPMAIESIAELMPKLMAKICKQPILRERLFQVDFLATLSGQMLVTLIYRKSIKEDLAWQNAANGLKETLPITHIIGRARKQKVLLDQDFIVEQLQVDGKTFTYQQIENSFTQPNAKMAQNMLHWARKVSQGATGDLIELYCGNGNFSIALSEHYNRVLATEISKTSVASAQYNIEANQISNLTVIKMAAEEISQALQGQEFFRLKDVDLKSYDFQTIFVDPPRSGLDDLTRKMVTEFD
;
A
#
# COMPACT_ATOMS: atom_id res chain seq x y z
N HIS A 1 23.95 9.89 18.46
CA HIS A 1 23.45 9.63 17.11
C HIS A 1 24.40 8.67 16.39
N THR A 2 23.96 7.45 16.12
CA THR A 2 24.66 6.50 15.26
C THR A 2 24.62 6.99 13.82
N LYS A 3 25.73 6.88 13.10
CA LYS A 3 25.75 7.20 11.66
C LYS A 3 24.92 6.15 10.90
N PRO A 4 24.19 6.55 9.83
CA PRO A 4 23.52 5.58 8.95
C PRO A 4 24.53 4.56 8.42
N GLN A 5 24.16 3.29 8.46
CA GLN A 5 25.02 2.22 7.91
C GLN A 5 25.03 2.23 6.37
N THR A 6 23.90 2.55 5.79
CA THR A 6 23.72 2.58 4.34
C THR A 6 22.71 3.67 3.95
N ILE A 7 22.97 4.34 2.83
CA ILE A 7 22.07 5.32 2.24
C ILE A 7 21.74 4.85 0.82
N PHE A 8 20.47 4.67 0.54
CA PHE A 8 19.97 4.37 -0.80
C PHE A 8 19.39 5.63 -1.42
N ALA A 9 19.93 6.03 -2.57
CA ALA A 9 19.42 7.16 -3.33
C ALA A 9 18.18 6.74 -4.13
N SER A 10 17.14 7.56 -4.09
CA SER A 10 15.99 7.43 -4.99
C SER A 10 16.27 8.19 -6.29
N SER A 11 15.59 7.79 -7.39
CA SER A 11 15.47 8.65 -8.56
C SER A 11 14.89 10.00 -8.14
N PRO A 12 15.37 11.13 -8.69
CA PRO A 12 14.82 12.44 -8.39
C PRO A 12 13.40 12.63 -8.96
N GLU A 13 13.07 11.88 -10.01
CA GLU A 13 11.79 11.92 -10.71
C GLU A 13 11.26 10.50 -10.94
N HIS A 14 9.97 10.39 -11.26
CA HIS A 14 9.28 9.15 -11.64
C HIS A 14 9.46 8.00 -10.65
N TYR A 15 9.35 8.31 -9.36
CA TYR A 15 9.52 7.31 -8.31
C TYR A 15 8.23 6.93 -7.57
N ARG A 16 7.17 7.75 -7.68
CA ARG A 16 5.96 7.60 -6.88
C ARG A 16 4.89 6.81 -7.62
N ALA A 17 4.61 5.60 -7.16
CA ALA A 17 3.64 4.69 -7.74
C ALA A 17 2.19 4.96 -7.29
N ARG A 18 1.96 5.93 -6.40
CA ARG A 18 0.64 6.37 -5.96
C ARG A 18 0.57 7.89 -6.02
N ALA A 19 -0.50 8.42 -6.63
CA ALA A 19 -0.77 9.85 -6.73
C ALA A 19 -2.27 10.13 -6.62
N GLU A 20 -2.63 11.26 -6.00
CA GLU A 20 -4.00 11.67 -5.74
C GLU A 20 -4.15 13.14 -6.12
N PHE A 21 -5.12 13.47 -6.96
CA PHE A 21 -5.34 14.82 -7.44
C PHE A 21 -6.80 15.22 -7.30
N ARG A 22 -7.03 16.39 -6.75
CA ARG A 22 -8.34 17.06 -6.83
C ARG A 22 -8.64 17.48 -8.26
N ILE A 23 -9.92 17.50 -8.59
CA ILE A 23 -10.39 17.95 -9.90
C ILE A 23 -11.07 19.30 -9.74
N TRP A 24 -10.71 20.22 -10.63
CA TRP A 24 -11.34 21.52 -10.77
C TRP A 24 -12.04 21.61 -12.11
N HIS A 25 -13.30 22.06 -12.09
CA HIS A 25 -14.12 22.27 -13.29
C HIS A 25 -14.24 23.75 -13.58
N GLU A 26 -14.00 24.14 -14.84
CA GLU A 26 -14.12 25.52 -15.32
C GLU A 26 -14.73 25.49 -16.71
N GLY A 27 -15.98 25.93 -16.82
CA GLY A 27 -16.75 25.73 -18.06
C GLY A 27 -16.82 24.27 -18.47
N ASP A 28 -16.43 23.96 -19.69
CA ASP A 28 -16.40 22.61 -20.25
C ASP A 28 -15.07 21.86 -19.98
N GLU A 29 -14.12 22.55 -19.39
CA GLU A 29 -12.81 21.96 -19.06
C GLU A 29 -12.75 21.43 -17.62
N SER A 30 -11.81 20.53 -17.40
CA SER A 30 -11.46 20.02 -16.07
C SER A 30 -9.97 19.79 -15.99
N ASP A 31 -9.39 20.15 -14.84
CA ASP A 31 -7.96 20.04 -14.59
C ASP A 31 -7.68 19.32 -13.27
N TYR A 32 -6.58 18.61 -13.21
CA TYR A 32 -5.99 18.23 -11.93
C TYR A 32 -5.50 19.48 -11.22
N ILE A 33 -5.72 19.56 -9.91
CA ILE A 33 -5.21 20.67 -9.10
C ILE A 33 -4.51 20.16 -7.84
N MET A 34 -3.57 20.95 -7.38
CA MET A 34 -3.04 20.94 -6.03
C MET A 34 -3.20 22.31 -5.39
N PHE A 35 -3.13 22.36 -4.07
CA PHE A 35 -3.11 23.62 -3.34
C PHE A 35 -1.68 23.91 -2.88
N ASN A 36 -1.22 25.12 -3.15
CA ASN A 36 0.01 25.61 -2.56
C ASN A 36 -0.13 25.58 -1.04
N GLN A 37 0.83 25.02 -0.35
CA GLN A 37 0.74 24.85 1.11
C GLN A 37 0.76 26.16 1.88
N GLU A 38 1.47 27.17 1.36
CA GLU A 38 1.65 28.47 1.97
C GLU A 38 0.51 29.43 1.58
N THR A 39 0.31 29.65 0.27
CA THR A 39 -0.68 30.63 -0.24
C THR A 39 -2.10 30.10 -0.28
N LYS A 40 -2.31 28.77 -0.19
CA LYS A 40 -3.59 28.09 -0.40
C LYS A 40 -4.19 28.29 -1.79
N GLU A 41 -3.44 28.86 -2.72
CA GLU A 41 -3.88 29.03 -4.09
C GLU A 41 -3.94 27.70 -4.84
N LYS A 42 -4.88 27.63 -5.77
CA LYS A 42 -4.99 26.48 -6.67
C LYS A 42 -3.91 26.55 -7.75
N VAL A 43 -3.23 25.45 -7.95
CA VAL A 43 -2.26 25.27 -9.02
C VAL A 43 -2.77 24.16 -9.93
N LYS A 44 -2.98 24.47 -11.22
CA LYS A 44 -3.33 23.45 -12.24
C LYS A 44 -2.10 22.58 -12.49
N ILE A 45 -2.30 21.26 -12.43
CA ILE A 45 -1.25 20.25 -12.60
C ILE A 45 -1.43 19.61 -13.96
N LYS A 46 -0.55 19.90 -14.90
CA LYS A 46 -0.52 19.25 -16.22
C LYS A 46 0.34 17.99 -16.22
N GLU A 47 1.42 18.03 -15.47
CA GLU A 47 2.42 16.98 -15.35
C GLU A 47 2.79 16.77 -13.88
N CYS A 48 3.11 15.54 -13.52
CA CYS A 48 3.59 15.21 -12.18
C CYS A 48 4.93 14.48 -12.28
N PRO A 49 6.06 15.20 -12.22
CA PRO A 49 7.39 14.59 -12.33
C PRO A 49 7.69 13.55 -11.24
N MET A 50 7.04 13.65 -10.09
CA MET A 50 7.21 12.66 -9.01
C MET A 50 6.52 11.33 -9.30
N ALA A 51 5.39 11.35 -10.04
CA ALA A 51 4.65 10.13 -10.37
C ALA A 51 5.45 9.26 -11.35
N ILE A 52 5.39 7.94 -11.21
CA ILE A 52 6.02 7.03 -12.19
C ILE A 52 5.47 7.33 -13.60
N GLU A 53 6.28 7.03 -14.61
CA GLU A 53 5.99 7.37 -16.01
C GLU A 53 4.59 6.93 -16.44
N SER A 54 4.18 5.70 -16.07
CA SER A 54 2.85 5.19 -16.41
C SER A 54 1.69 6.03 -15.88
N ILE A 55 1.82 6.63 -14.68
CA ILE A 55 0.84 7.58 -14.13
C ILE A 55 0.95 8.92 -14.86
N ALA A 56 2.16 9.47 -14.99
CA ALA A 56 2.40 10.76 -15.61
C ALA A 56 1.86 10.82 -17.06
N GLU A 57 2.09 9.75 -17.83
CA GLU A 57 1.58 9.62 -19.20
C GLU A 57 0.06 9.41 -19.28
N LEU A 58 -0.52 8.70 -18.30
CA LEU A 58 -1.95 8.44 -18.25
C LEU A 58 -2.75 9.70 -17.91
N MET A 59 -2.26 10.54 -17.01
CA MET A 59 -2.97 11.71 -16.49
C MET A 59 -3.60 12.59 -17.59
N PRO A 60 -2.86 13.12 -18.57
CA PRO A 60 -3.44 13.97 -19.61
C PRO A 60 -4.40 13.20 -20.53
N LYS A 61 -4.11 11.94 -20.83
CA LYS A 61 -4.96 11.10 -21.68
C LYS A 61 -6.30 10.80 -21.01
N LEU A 62 -6.28 10.49 -19.72
CA LEU A 62 -7.48 10.23 -18.92
C LEU A 62 -8.34 11.50 -18.83
N MET A 63 -7.75 12.66 -18.50
CA MET A 63 -8.48 13.91 -18.39
C MET A 63 -9.13 14.30 -19.73
N ALA A 64 -8.42 14.15 -20.84
CA ALA A 64 -8.97 14.42 -22.17
C ALA A 64 -10.19 13.53 -22.53
N LYS A 65 -10.21 12.29 -22.05
CA LYS A 65 -11.37 11.39 -22.22
C LYS A 65 -12.52 11.77 -21.28
N ILE A 66 -12.22 12.12 -20.03
CA ILE A 66 -13.22 12.54 -19.03
C ILE A 66 -13.92 13.82 -19.49
N CYS A 67 -13.19 14.82 -20.00
CA CYS A 67 -13.77 16.08 -20.47
C CYS A 67 -14.76 15.87 -21.64
N LYS A 68 -14.56 14.85 -22.47
CA LYS A 68 -15.46 14.52 -23.59
C LYS A 68 -16.71 13.75 -23.18
N GLN A 69 -16.82 13.31 -21.93
CA GLN A 69 -17.91 12.46 -21.44
C GLN A 69 -18.57 13.11 -20.21
N PRO A 70 -19.69 13.83 -20.36
CA PRO A 70 -20.36 14.50 -19.25
C PRO A 70 -20.67 13.56 -18.08
N ILE A 71 -21.03 12.31 -18.35
CA ILE A 71 -21.35 11.31 -17.33
C ILE A 71 -20.17 11.02 -16.40
N LEU A 72 -18.94 11.02 -16.91
CA LEU A 72 -17.71 10.82 -16.15
C LEU A 72 -17.22 12.10 -15.47
N ARG A 73 -17.46 13.25 -16.13
CA ARG A 73 -16.98 14.57 -15.71
C ARG A 73 -17.80 15.17 -14.58
N GLU A 74 -19.12 15.03 -14.67
CA GLU A 74 -20.05 15.70 -13.77
C GLU A 74 -19.82 15.32 -12.31
N ARG A 75 -19.53 16.34 -11.45
CA ARG A 75 -19.26 16.18 -10.03
C ARG A 75 -18.08 15.26 -9.69
N LEU A 76 -17.20 14.97 -10.64
CA LEU A 76 -15.91 14.32 -10.36
C LEU A 76 -15.10 15.25 -9.45
N PHE A 77 -14.66 14.72 -8.33
CA PHE A 77 -14.03 15.51 -7.26
C PHE A 77 -12.54 15.24 -7.11
N GLN A 78 -12.14 14.00 -7.32
CA GLN A 78 -10.76 13.54 -7.16
C GLN A 78 -10.50 12.34 -8.05
N VAL A 79 -9.29 12.19 -8.50
CA VAL A 79 -8.79 10.99 -9.17
C VAL A 79 -7.56 10.50 -8.43
N ASP A 80 -7.58 9.23 -8.04
CA ASP A 80 -6.45 8.56 -7.42
C ASP A 80 -5.88 7.52 -8.38
N PHE A 81 -4.57 7.46 -8.42
CA PHE A 81 -3.80 6.50 -9.22
C PHE A 81 -3.00 5.59 -8.29
N LEU A 82 -3.04 4.31 -8.54
CA LEU A 82 -2.17 3.31 -7.95
C LEU A 82 -1.60 2.46 -9.08
N ALA A 83 -0.29 2.40 -9.19
CA ALA A 83 0.38 1.65 -10.23
C ALA A 83 1.44 0.72 -9.64
N THR A 84 1.88 -0.25 -10.43
CA THR A 84 2.94 -1.20 -10.07
C THR A 84 4.12 -1.09 -11.04
N LEU A 85 5.30 -1.54 -10.60
CA LEU A 85 6.45 -1.70 -11.49
C LEU A 85 6.20 -2.79 -12.54
N SER A 86 5.32 -3.74 -12.24
CA SER A 86 4.89 -4.82 -13.16
C SER A 86 3.90 -4.37 -14.23
N GLY A 87 3.48 -3.09 -14.23
CA GLY A 87 2.69 -2.49 -15.30
C GLY A 87 1.17 -2.49 -15.07
N GLN A 88 0.68 -2.87 -13.89
CA GLN A 88 -0.75 -2.73 -13.57
C GLN A 88 -1.07 -1.30 -13.12
N MET A 89 -2.28 -0.84 -13.45
CA MET A 89 -2.79 0.49 -13.13
C MET A 89 -4.22 0.41 -12.60
N LEU A 90 -4.45 0.91 -11.40
CA LEU A 90 -5.77 1.08 -10.82
C LEU A 90 -6.08 2.57 -10.70
N VAL A 91 -7.23 2.97 -11.22
CA VAL A 91 -7.73 4.35 -11.17
C VAL A 91 -9.00 4.40 -10.33
N THR A 92 -9.04 5.27 -9.34
CA THR A 92 -10.25 5.54 -8.55
C THR A 92 -10.81 6.92 -8.93
N LEU A 93 -12.06 6.93 -9.42
CA LEU A 93 -12.82 8.13 -9.73
C LEU A 93 -13.75 8.44 -8.56
N ILE A 94 -13.53 9.57 -7.89
CA ILE A 94 -14.26 9.95 -6.67
C ILE A 94 -15.21 11.11 -6.97
N TYR A 95 -16.49 10.90 -6.67
CA TYR A 95 -17.58 11.83 -7.03
C TYR A 95 -18.25 12.48 -5.83
N ARG A 96 -18.79 13.67 -6.05
CA ARG A 96 -19.75 14.36 -5.15
C ARG A 96 -21.20 14.17 -5.57
N LYS A 97 -21.51 13.12 -6.33
CA LYS A 97 -22.85 12.66 -6.68
C LYS A 97 -22.93 11.15 -6.45
N SER A 98 -24.14 10.60 -6.37
CA SER A 98 -24.32 9.14 -6.36
C SER A 98 -23.97 8.55 -7.72
N ILE A 99 -23.29 7.40 -7.69
CA ILE A 99 -22.96 6.59 -8.87
C ILE A 99 -23.44 5.13 -8.67
N LYS A 100 -24.19 4.89 -7.58
CA LYS A 100 -24.73 3.56 -7.29
C LYS A 100 -25.77 3.19 -8.35
N GLU A 101 -25.61 1.98 -8.92
CA GLU A 101 -26.52 1.46 -9.95
C GLU A 101 -26.60 2.31 -11.23
N ASP A 102 -25.65 3.21 -11.46
CA ASP A 102 -25.55 4.04 -12.67
C ASP A 102 -24.87 3.24 -13.80
N LEU A 103 -25.68 2.56 -14.60
CA LEU A 103 -25.20 1.76 -15.74
C LEU A 103 -24.53 2.62 -16.81
N ALA A 104 -24.97 3.85 -17.01
CA ALA A 104 -24.35 4.76 -17.97
C ALA A 104 -22.93 5.14 -17.53
N TRP A 105 -22.73 5.39 -16.24
CA TRP A 105 -21.42 5.63 -15.67
C TRP A 105 -20.51 4.39 -15.80
N GLN A 106 -21.04 3.19 -15.47
CA GLN A 106 -20.27 1.93 -15.55
C GLN A 106 -19.82 1.65 -16.99
N ASN A 107 -20.70 1.84 -17.98
CA ASN A 107 -20.37 1.66 -19.39
C ASN A 107 -19.32 2.67 -19.86
N ALA A 108 -19.44 3.95 -19.47
CA ALA A 108 -18.48 4.97 -19.81
C ALA A 108 -17.10 4.71 -19.17
N ALA A 109 -17.08 4.26 -17.91
CA ALA A 109 -15.84 3.91 -17.21
C ALA A 109 -15.17 2.66 -17.81
N ASN A 110 -15.94 1.63 -18.22
CA ASN A 110 -15.40 0.50 -18.97
C ASN A 110 -14.78 0.93 -20.31
N GLY A 111 -15.38 1.86 -21.02
CA GLY A 111 -14.83 2.41 -22.26
C GLY A 111 -13.48 3.14 -22.06
N LEU A 112 -13.18 3.65 -20.86
CA LEU A 112 -11.85 4.16 -20.53
C LEU A 112 -10.81 3.02 -20.52
N LYS A 113 -11.14 1.88 -19.94
CA LYS A 113 -10.24 0.70 -19.89
C LYS A 113 -9.91 0.15 -21.28
N GLU A 114 -10.86 0.21 -22.19
CA GLU A 114 -10.66 -0.26 -23.58
C GLU A 114 -9.68 0.61 -24.38
N THR A 115 -9.54 1.88 -23.99
CA THR A 115 -8.78 2.89 -24.74
C THR A 115 -7.56 3.45 -24.06
N LEU A 116 -7.36 3.13 -22.78
CA LEU A 116 -6.27 3.61 -21.94
C LEU A 116 -5.61 2.43 -21.20
N PRO A 117 -4.33 2.54 -20.83
CA PRO A 117 -3.62 1.51 -20.11
C PRO A 117 -4.04 1.44 -18.63
N ILE A 118 -5.29 1.10 -18.38
CA ILE A 118 -5.89 0.97 -17.06
C ILE A 118 -6.30 -0.47 -16.83
N THR A 119 -5.81 -1.09 -15.76
CA THR A 119 -6.16 -2.47 -15.39
C THR A 119 -7.54 -2.51 -14.75
N HIS A 120 -7.76 -1.68 -13.73
CA HIS A 120 -9.02 -1.62 -12.99
C HIS A 120 -9.46 -0.19 -12.73
N ILE A 121 -10.79 0.01 -12.71
CA ILE A 121 -11.42 1.29 -12.33
C ILE A 121 -12.38 1.06 -11.18
N ILE A 122 -12.30 1.95 -10.20
CA ILE A 122 -13.22 2.03 -9.07
C ILE A 122 -13.93 3.37 -9.11
N GLY A 123 -15.25 3.34 -8.93
CA GLY A 123 -16.03 4.52 -8.63
C GLY A 123 -16.26 4.67 -7.13
N ARG A 124 -16.04 5.86 -6.59
CA ARG A 124 -16.39 6.19 -5.22
C ARG A 124 -17.30 7.40 -5.12
N ALA A 125 -18.22 7.35 -4.18
CA ALA A 125 -19.02 8.48 -3.75
C ALA A 125 -19.27 8.33 -2.23
N ARG A 126 -19.98 9.28 -1.61
CA ARG A 126 -20.25 9.21 -0.19
C ARG A 126 -20.90 7.87 0.21
N LYS A 127 -20.19 7.06 1.00
CA LYS A 127 -20.63 5.71 1.44
C LYS A 127 -20.91 4.73 0.29
N GLN A 128 -20.33 4.96 -0.89
CA GLN A 128 -20.50 4.09 -2.05
C GLN A 128 -19.15 3.68 -2.60
N LYS A 129 -19.04 2.44 -3.04
CA LYS A 129 -17.93 1.89 -3.82
C LYS A 129 -18.52 1.03 -4.92
N VAL A 130 -18.20 1.36 -6.15
CA VAL A 130 -18.60 0.63 -7.34
C VAL A 130 -17.34 0.02 -7.95
N LEU A 131 -17.32 -1.30 -8.01
CA LEU A 131 -16.24 -2.06 -8.63
C LEU A 131 -16.69 -2.46 -10.04
N LEU A 132 -15.85 -2.19 -11.03
CA LEU A 132 -16.04 -2.74 -12.37
C LEU A 132 -15.42 -4.14 -12.46
N ASP A 133 -14.33 -4.38 -11.74
CA ASP A 133 -13.64 -5.68 -11.66
C ASP A 133 -13.16 -5.92 -10.22
N GLN A 134 -11.95 -5.47 -9.91
CA GLN A 134 -11.26 -5.68 -8.63
C GLN A 134 -10.89 -4.35 -7.99
N ASP A 135 -10.64 -4.37 -6.68
CA ASP A 135 -10.20 -3.20 -5.92
C ASP A 135 -8.72 -3.25 -5.55
N PHE A 136 -7.96 -4.07 -6.22
CA PHE A 136 -6.54 -4.21 -6.01
C PHE A 136 -5.78 -4.44 -7.33
N ILE A 137 -4.50 -4.22 -7.27
CA ILE A 137 -3.51 -4.62 -8.28
C ILE A 137 -2.42 -5.45 -7.62
N VAL A 138 -1.63 -6.17 -8.41
CA VAL A 138 -0.58 -7.06 -7.92
C VAL A 138 0.78 -6.53 -8.36
N GLU A 139 1.61 -6.20 -7.39
CA GLU A 139 2.99 -5.80 -7.58
C GLU A 139 3.93 -6.99 -7.53
N GLN A 140 4.96 -6.97 -8.37
CA GLN A 140 6.04 -7.95 -8.35
C GLN A 140 7.38 -7.23 -8.13
N LEU A 141 7.92 -7.35 -6.94
CA LEU A 141 9.20 -6.76 -6.57
C LEU A 141 10.33 -7.76 -6.77
N GLN A 142 11.36 -7.33 -7.51
CA GLN A 142 12.57 -8.13 -7.72
C GLN A 142 13.61 -7.77 -6.65
N VAL A 143 13.96 -8.71 -5.78
CA VAL A 143 14.91 -8.50 -4.67
C VAL A 143 15.81 -9.71 -4.54
N ASP A 144 17.11 -9.50 -4.64
CA ASP A 144 18.15 -10.56 -4.51
C ASP A 144 17.92 -11.77 -5.41
N GLY A 145 17.49 -11.53 -6.66
CA GLY A 145 17.21 -12.58 -7.64
C GLY A 145 15.88 -13.34 -7.39
N LYS A 146 15.08 -12.90 -6.42
CA LYS A 146 13.75 -13.45 -6.13
C LYS A 146 12.65 -12.47 -6.53
N THR A 147 11.49 -13.03 -6.88
CA THR A 147 10.27 -12.25 -7.12
C THR A 147 9.35 -12.38 -5.94
N PHE A 148 8.99 -11.25 -5.33
CA PHE A 148 7.98 -11.19 -4.28
C PHE A 148 6.69 -10.58 -4.83
N THR A 149 5.58 -11.24 -4.61
CA THR A 149 4.25 -10.86 -5.12
C THR A 149 3.43 -10.24 -3.99
N TYR A 150 2.94 -9.02 -4.22
CA TYR A 150 2.15 -8.28 -3.23
C TYR A 150 0.86 -7.73 -3.81
N GLN A 151 -0.25 -8.10 -3.22
CA GLN A 151 -1.53 -7.45 -3.46
C GLN A 151 -1.51 -6.03 -2.87
N GLN A 152 -1.87 -5.05 -3.67
CA GLN A 152 -2.00 -3.66 -3.29
C GLN A 152 -3.46 -3.23 -3.41
N ILE A 153 -4.15 -3.16 -2.27
CA ILE A 153 -5.57 -2.79 -2.23
C ILE A 153 -5.71 -1.26 -2.32
N GLU A 154 -6.70 -0.80 -3.06
CA GLU A 154 -6.95 0.59 -3.43
C GLU A 154 -6.78 1.57 -2.27
N ASN A 155 -7.38 1.37 -1.16
CA ASN A 155 -7.35 2.32 -0.03
C ASN A 155 -6.48 1.84 1.15
N SER A 156 -5.54 0.93 0.90
CA SER A 156 -4.59 0.45 1.91
C SER A 156 -3.22 1.06 1.71
N PHE A 157 -2.44 1.11 2.78
CA PHE A 157 -1.07 1.59 2.71
C PHE A 157 -0.22 0.65 1.85
N THR A 158 0.59 1.24 0.98
CA THR A 158 1.68 0.60 0.24
C THR A 158 2.84 1.58 0.18
N GLN A 159 4.07 1.08 0.10
CA GLN A 159 5.24 1.94 -0.08
C GLN A 159 5.11 2.71 -1.40
N PRO A 160 4.99 4.05 -1.35
CA PRO A 160 4.71 4.82 -2.56
C PRO A 160 5.87 4.83 -3.55
N ASN A 161 7.09 4.58 -3.12
CA ASN A 161 8.27 4.41 -3.97
C ASN A 161 8.62 2.92 -4.05
N ALA A 162 8.11 2.23 -5.07
CA ALA A 162 8.28 0.78 -5.21
C ALA A 162 9.75 0.36 -5.42
N LYS A 163 10.56 1.17 -6.10
CA LYS A 163 12.02 0.91 -6.22
C LYS A 163 12.73 1.05 -4.89
N MET A 164 12.33 2.01 -4.06
CA MET A 164 12.85 2.14 -2.71
C MET A 164 12.37 0.99 -1.81
N ALA A 165 11.14 0.52 -1.99
CA ALA A 165 10.65 -0.69 -1.31
C ALA A 165 11.55 -1.91 -1.59
N GLN A 166 11.99 -2.10 -2.84
CA GLN A 166 12.98 -3.16 -3.17
C GLN A 166 14.28 -2.98 -2.38
N ASN A 167 14.80 -1.75 -2.27
CA ASN A 167 16.01 -1.46 -1.50
C ASN A 167 15.81 -1.70 0.00
N MET A 168 14.63 -1.36 0.54
CA MET A 168 14.29 -1.64 1.95
C MET A 168 14.26 -3.14 2.22
N LEU A 169 13.62 -3.91 1.34
CA LEU A 169 13.58 -5.38 1.45
C LEU A 169 14.98 -5.99 1.30
N HIS A 170 15.77 -5.52 0.33
CA HIS A 170 17.18 -5.96 0.18
C HIS A 170 17.98 -5.72 1.46
N TRP A 171 17.89 -4.53 2.03
CA TRP A 171 18.60 -4.20 3.27
C TRP A 171 18.14 -5.10 4.43
N ALA A 172 16.82 -5.25 4.63
CA ALA A 172 16.27 -6.08 5.69
C ALA A 172 16.72 -7.54 5.55
N ARG A 173 16.67 -8.09 4.35
CA ARG A 173 17.17 -9.45 4.06
C ARG A 173 18.66 -9.59 4.33
N LYS A 174 19.46 -8.60 3.92
CA LYS A 174 20.91 -8.58 4.14
C LYS A 174 21.28 -8.59 5.63
N VAL A 175 20.60 -7.78 6.45
CA VAL A 175 20.87 -7.74 7.89
C VAL A 175 20.34 -8.97 8.63
N SER A 176 19.39 -9.70 8.04
CA SER A 176 18.85 -10.96 8.56
C SER A 176 19.65 -12.19 8.12
N GLN A 177 20.71 -12.04 7.31
CA GLN A 177 21.55 -13.16 6.92
C GLN A 177 22.26 -13.76 8.13
N GLY A 178 22.09 -15.09 8.34
CA GLY A 178 22.65 -15.80 9.50
C GLY A 178 21.86 -15.60 10.78
N ALA A 179 20.69 -14.98 10.73
CA ALA A 179 19.78 -14.93 11.86
C ALA A 179 19.37 -16.35 12.29
N THR A 180 19.06 -16.51 13.58
CA THR A 180 18.61 -17.78 14.17
C THR A 180 17.27 -17.55 14.88
N GLY A 181 16.59 -18.65 15.23
CA GLY A 181 15.33 -18.58 15.95
C GLY A 181 14.15 -18.08 15.12
N ASP A 182 13.24 -17.43 15.78
CA ASP A 182 11.99 -16.92 15.22
C ASP A 182 11.97 -15.38 15.14
N LEU A 183 11.24 -14.85 14.17
CA LEU A 183 11.00 -13.42 14.00
C LEU A 183 9.61 -13.04 14.53
N ILE A 184 9.52 -11.93 15.25
CA ILE A 184 8.26 -11.24 15.47
C ILE A 184 8.26 -9.90 14.72
N GLU A 185 7.23 -9.65 13.90
CA GLU A 185 7.03 -8.36 13.22
C GLU A 185 5.79 -7.66 13.76
N LEU A 186 5.92 -6.39 14.07
CA LEU A 186 4.81 -5.52 14.46
C LEU A 186 4.51 -4.54 13.34
N TYR A 187 3.22 -4.20 13.18
CA TYR A 187 2.74 -3.32 12.11
C TYR A 187 3.04 -3.84 10.71
N CYS A 188 2.85 -5.14 10.49
CA CYS A 188 3.30 -5.81 9.26
C CYS A 188 2.56 -5.36 7.98
N GLY A 189 1.46 -4.64 8.11
CA GLY A 189 0.64 -4.23 6.97
C GLY A 189 0.16 -5.44 6.16
N ASN A 190 0.46 -5.47 4.88
CA ASN A 190 0.17 -6.61 4.00
C ASN A 190 1.28 -7.69 4.00
N GLY A 191 2.17 -7.69 5.01
CA GLY A 191 3.26 -8.66 5.14
C GLY A 191 4.49 -8.33 4.30
N ASN A 192 4.69 -7.06 3.95
CA ASN A 192 5.77 -6.65 3.04
C ASN A 192 7.16 -7.16 3.49
N PHE A 193 7.51 -6.97 4.75
CA PHE A 193 8.78 -7.45 5.29
C PHE A 193 8.70 -8.91 5.75
N SER A 194 7.65 -9.32 6.46
CA SER A 194 7.48 -10.70 6.95
C SER A 194 7.69 -11.73 5.85
N ILE A 195 7.11 -11.50 4.66
CA ILE A 195 7.22 -12.41 3.52
C ILE A 195 8.67 -12.46 3.01
N ALA A 196 9.29 -11.30 2.80
CA ALA A 196 10.65 -11.22 2.30
C ALA A 196 11.70 -11.77 3.29
N LEU A 197 11.40 -11.75 4.59
CA LEU A 197 12.29 -12.19 5.66
C LEU A 197 12.06 -13.65 6.06
N SER A 198 10.92 -14.26 5.72
CA SER A 198 10.50 -15.58 6.19
C SER A 198 11.55 -16.69 6.02
N GLU A 199 12.34 -16.65 4.94
CA GLU A 199 13.37 -17.67 4.67
C GLU A 199 14.58 -17.60 5.59
N HIS A 200 14.77 -16.49 6.31
CA HIS A 200 15.90 -16.30 7.23
C HIS A 200 15.60 -16.78 8.66
N TYR A 201 14.36 -17.17 8.95
CA TYR A 201 13.89 -17.54 10.28
C TYR A 201 13.19 -18.89 10.27
N ASN A 202 13.18 -19.58 11.41
CA ASN A 202 12.45 -20.84 11.55
C ASN A 202 10.95 -20.60 11.41
N ARG A 203 10.42 -19.60 12.11
CA ARG A 203 9.02 -19.15 12.03
C ARG A 203 8.96 -17.64 12.12
N VAL A 204 7.90 -17.07 11.54
CA VAL A 204 7.60 -15.65 11.63
C VAL A 204 6.19 -15.48 12.19
N LEU A 205 6.07 -14.67 13.23
CA LEU A 205 4.80 -14.20 13.76
C LEU A 205 4.67 -12.70 13.45
N ALA A 206 3.63 -12.31 12.74
CA ALA A 206 3.41 -10.92 12.37
C ALA A 206 2.05 -10.42 12.87
N THR A 207 1.98 -9.15 13.29
CA THR A 207 0.75 -8.56 13.80
C THR A 207 0.37 -7.30 13.03
N GLU A 208 -0.94 -7.13 12.81
CA GLU A 208 -1.53 -6.00 12.11
C GLU A 208 -2.95 -5.75 12.62
N ILE A 209 -3.33 -4.50 12.83
CA ILE A 209 -4.65 -4.14 13.36
C ILE A 209 -5.73 -4.06 12.26
N SER A 210 -5.35 -3.72 11.03
CA SER A 210 -6.28 -3.55 9.91
C SER A 210 -6.75 -4.90 9.37
N LYS A 211 -8.05 -5.16 9.40
CA LYS A 211 -8.64 -6.38 8.81
C LYS A 211 -8.30 -6.53 7.32
N THR A 212 -8.32 -5.43 6.59
CA THR A 212 -8.04 -5.42 5.14
C THR A 212 -6.57 -5.78 4.88
N SER A 213 -5.65 -5.22 5.67
CA SER A 213 -4.22 -5.51 5.54
C SER A 213 -3.91 -6.96 5.90
N VAL A 214 -4.51 -7.51 6.98
CA VAL A 214 -4.37 -8.92 7.34
C VAL A 214 -4.88 -9.85 6.23
N ALA A 215 -6.03 -9.55 5.63
CA ALA A 215 -6.54 -10.33 4.50
C ALA A 215 -5.59 -10.27 3.29
N SER A 216 -5.03 -9.09 3.01
CA SER A 216 -4.03 -8.93 1.96
C SER A 216 -2.72 -9.65 2.28
N ALA A 217 -2.28 -9.65 3.55
CA ALA A 217 -1.11 -10.42 3.97
C ALA A 217 -1.32 -11.93 3.75
N GLN A 218 -2.53 -12.45 4.06
CA GLN A 218 -2.84 -13.85 3.81
C GLN A 218 -2.79 -14.20 2.33
N TYR A 219 -3.39 -13.35 1.46
CA TYR A 219 -3.25 -13.49 0.00
C TYR A 219 -1.78 -13.53 -0.44
N ASN A 220 -0.96 -12.63 0.11
CA ASN A 220 0.46 -12.53 -0.23
C ASN A 220 1.27 -13.74 0.25
N ILE A 221 0.95 -14.28 1.41
CA ILE A 221 1.55 -15.53 1.94
C ILE A 221 1.32 -16.67 0.95
N GLU A 222 0.08 -16.85 0.50
CA GLU A 222 -0.29 -17.88 -0.46
C GLU A 222 0.38 -17.65 -1.83
N ALA A 223 0.37 -16.43 -2.35
CA ALA A 223 0.96 -16.07 -3.63
C ALA A 223 2.49 -16.29 -3.67
N ASN A 224 3.17 -16.15 -2.53
CA ASN A 224 4.62 -16.39 -2.38
C ASN A 224 4.94 -17.80 -1.85
N GLN A 225 3.94 -18.65 -1.61
CA GLN A 225 4.10 -20.03 -1.10
C GLN A 225 4.88 -20.09 0.23
N ILE A 226 4.63 -19.14 1.14
CA ILE A 226 5.27 -19.07 2.44
C ILE A 226 4.53 -19.99 3.42
N SER A 227 5.24 -20.90 4.08
CA SER A 227 4.65 -21.89 4.98
C SER A 227 4.92 -21.64 6.47
N ASN A 228 5.88 -20.78 6.80
CA ASN A 228 6.35 -20.54 8.17
C ASN A 228 5.97 -19.15 8.73
N LEU A 229 5.04 -18.45 8.09
CA LEU A 229 4.56 -17.12 8.50
C LEU A 229 3.11 -17.20 8.98
N THR A 230 2.87 -16.72 10.19
CA THR A 230 1.54 -16.55 10.77
C THR A 230 1.25 -15.06 10.97
N VAL A 231 0.15 -14.56 10.40
CA VAL A 231 -0.30 -13.17 10.58
C VAL A 231 -1.55 -13.13 11.46
N ILE A 232 -1.51 -12.33 12.51
CA ILE A 232 -2.62 -12.19 13.46
C ILE A 232 -3.15 -10.76 13.45
N LYS A 233 -4.49 -10.63 13.43
CA LYS A 233 -5.13 -9.34 13.61
C LYS A 233 -5.05 -8.91 15.07
N MET A 234 -4.02 -8.16 15.43
CA MET A 234 -3.72 -7.75 16.79
C MET A 234 -2.95 -6.42 16.81
N ALA A 235 -3.21 -5.58 17.82
CA ALA A 235 -2.42 -4.37 18.01
C ALA A 235 -1.05 -4.70 18.60
N ALA A 236 -0.05 -3.84 18.35
CA ALA A 236 1.29 -4.02 18.89
C ALA A 236 1.31 -4.01 20.42
N GLU A 237 0.50 -3.17 21.05
CA GLU A 237 0.33 -3.16 22.51
C GLU A 237 -0.24 -4.48 23.03
N GLU A 238 -1.25 -5.05 22.36
CA GLU A 238 -1.87 -6.32 22.77
C GLU A 238 -0.88 -7.50 22.70
N ILE A 239 -0.05 -7.59 21.64
CA ILE A 239 0.96 -8.64 21.56
C ILE A 239 2.07 -8.45 22.59
N SER A 240 2.44 -7.20 22.89
CA SER A 240 3.41 -6.90 23.97
C SER A 240 2.90 -7.38 25.33
N GLN A 241 1.60 -7.18 25.61
CA GLN A 241 0.96 -7.71 26.83
C GLN A 241 0.89 -9.25 26.81
N ALA A 242 0.61 -9.86 25.65
CA ALA A 242 0.56 -11.31 25.53
C ALA A 242 1.91 -11.98 25.79
N LEU A 243 3.00 -11.39 25.33
CA LEU A 243 4.36 -11.85 25.60
C LEU A 243 4.73 -11.73 27.10
N GLN A 244 4.07 -10.83 27.84
CA GLN A 244 4.17 -10.72 29.30
C GLN A 244 3.23 -11.66 30.05
N GLY A 245 2.47 -12.51 29.35
CA GLY A 245 1.62 -13.54 29.92
C GLY A 245 0.13 -13.21 29.98
N GLN A 246 -0.31 -12.10 29.43
CA GLN A 246 -1.74 -11.80 29.31
C GLN A 246 -2.39 -12.67 28.22
N GLU A 247 -3.51 -13.30 28.52
CA GLU A 247 -4.24 -14.14 27.59
C GLU A 247 -5.15 -13.31 26.65
N PHE A 248 -5.13 -13.65 25.37
CA PHE A 248 -6.01 -13.08 24.35
C PHE A 248 -6.66 -14.19 23.52
N PHE A 249 -7.98 -14.13 23.34
CA PHE A 249 -8.72 -15.11 22.53
C PHE A 249 -8.20 -15.24 21.10
N ARG A 250 -7.65 -14.17 20.53
CA ARG A 250 -7.06 -14.16 19.16
C ARG A 250 -5.82 -15.03 19.03
N LEU A 251 -5.20 -15.39 20.12
CA LEU A 251 -4.00 -16.25 20.21
C LEU A 251 -4.33 -17.70 20.56
N LYS A 252 -5.59 -18.10 20.66
CA LYS A 252 -6.02 -19.45 21.07
C LYS A 252 -5.36 -20.58 20.27
N ASP A 253 -5.04 -20.33 19.00
CA ASP A 253 -4.43 -21.28 18.08
C ASP A 253 -2.91 -21.03 17.91
N VAL A 254 -2.33 -20.13 18.70
CA VAL A 254 -0.91 -19.74 18.64
C VAL A 254 -0.29 -19.89 20.04
N ASP A 255 0.56 -20.88 20.18
CA ASP A 255 1.35 -21.04 21.40
C ASP A 255 2.59 -20.16 21.36
N LEU A 256 2.49 -18.95 21.92
CA LEU A 256 3.60 -17.99 21.99
C LEU A 256 4.82 -18.54 22.73
N LYS A 257 4.62 -19.44 23.70
CA LYS A 257 5.72 -20.04 24.49
C LYS A 257 6.55 -21.02 23.68
N SER A 258 6.01 -21.50 22.54
CA SER A 258 6.75 -22.37 21.63
C SER A 258 7.69 -21.63 20.70
N TYR A 259 7.57 -20.30 20.61
CA TYR A 259 8.45 -19.47 19.78
C TYR A 259 9.75 -19.15 20.50
N ASP A 260 10.84 -19.18 19.73
CA ASP A 260 12.16 -18.70 20.13
C ASP A 260 12.45 -17.36 19.42
N PHE A 261 11.78 -16.30 19.88
CA PHE A 261 11.93 -14.98 19.28
C PHE A 261 13.32 -14.41 19.54
N GLN A 262 14.18 -14.44 18.52
CA GLN A 262 15.53 -13.87 18.53
C GLN A 262 15.61 -12.53 17.81
N THR A 263 14.58 -12.15 17.06
CA THR A 263 14.54 -10.91 16.32
C THR A 263 13.16 -10.28 16.41
N ILE A 264 13.13 -8.97 16.60
CA ILE A 264 11.93 -8.13 16.43
C ILE A 264 12.12 -7.15 15.29
N PHE A 265 11.15 -7.09 14.39
CA PHE A 265 11.08 -6.10 13.31
C PHE A 265 9.90 -5.17 13.52
N VAL A 266 10.13 -3.86 13.37
CA VAL A 266 9.09 -2.84 13.54
C VAL A 266 9.18 -1.79 12.44
N ASP A 267 8.05 -1.51 11.79
CA ASP A 267 7.87 -0.39 10.86
C ASP A 267 6.61 0.40 11.26
N PRO A 268 6.70 1.20 12.36
CA PRO A 268 5.55 1.82 12.98
C PRO A 268 4.98 2.97 12.14
N PRO A 269 3.71 3.36 12.37
CA PRO A 269 3.13 4.56 11.77
C PRO A 269 3.86 5.83 12.23
N ARG A 270 3.57 6.96 11.57
CA ARG A 270 4.21 8.27 11.89
C ARG A 270 4.05 8.71 13.34
N SER A 271 3.05 8.21 14.07
CA SER A 271 2.87 8.46 15.51
C SER A 271 3.90 7.77 16.38
N GLY A 272 4.67 6.83 15.82
CA GLY A 272 5.67 6.06 16.57
C GLY A 272 5.05 4.88 17.32
N LEU A 273 5.83 4.33 18.26
CA LEU A 273 5.45 3.22 19.13
C LEU A 273 4.76 3.76 20.40
N ASP A 274 3.75 3.04 20.90
CA ASP A 274 3.26 3.22 22.26
C ASP A 274 4.33 2.85 23.30
N ASP A 275 4.12 3.29 24.54
CA ASP A 275 5.14 3.14 25.59
C ASP A 275 5.47 1.68 25.92
N LEU A 276 4.46 0.80 25.90
CA LEU A 276 4.66 -0.61 26.21
C LEU A 276 5.43 -1.32 25.09
N THR A 277 5.04 -1.09 23.85
CA THR A 277 5.73 -1.62 22.67
C THR A 277 7.16 -1.09 22.59
N ARG A 278 7.37 0.22 22.85
CA ARG A 278 8.70 0.80 22.87
C ARG A 278 9.59 0.15 23.91
N LYS A 279 9.08 -0.10 25.13
CA LYS A 279 9.81 -0.79 26.20
C LYS A 279 10.18 -2.19 25.73
N MET A 280 9.25 -2.97 25.22
CA MET A 280 9.50 -4.31 24.71
C MET A 280 10.60 -4.31 23.65
N VAL A 281 10.52 -3.42 22.65
CA VAL A 281 11.51 -3.35 21.54
C VAL A 281 12.90 -2.98 22.06
N THR A 282 13.00 -2.12 23.08
CA THR A 282 14.30 -1.71 23.65
C THR A 282 14.91 -2.72 24.63
N GLU A 283 14.10 -3.63 25.16
CA GLU A 283 14.50 -4.71 26.05
C GLU A 283 14.62 -6.06 25.33
N PHE A 284 14.44 -6.07 24.03
CA PHE A 284 14.59 -7.25 23.19
C PHE A 284 16.09 -7.49 22.95
N ASP A 285 16.63 -8.57 23.52
CA ASP A 285 18.06 -8.93 23.47
C ASP A 285 18.43 -9.67 22.16
#